data_bb83c6d9db7027d0629da71b47b15df4
#
_entry.id   bb83c6d9db7027d0629da71b47b15df4
#
_cell.length_a   1.000
_cell.length_b   1.000
_cell.length_c   1.000
_cell.angle_alpha   90.00
_cell.angle_beta   90.00
_cell.angle_gamma   90.00
#
_symmetry.space_group_name_H-M   'P 1'
#
loop_
_entity.id
_entity.type
_entity.pdbx_description
1 polymer ?
#
loop_
_entity_poly.entity_id
_entity_poly.type
_entity_poly.pdbx_seq_one_letter_code
_entity_poly.pdbx_strand_id
1 'polypeptide(L)'
;MIRLSNFIKGAKMTKAFLQITLFVKKENRAAAAAIYTKYKEPFLKNIKGAKSKDLLVRDEDVQVLHGFDSVEDANAYLKSELFENDVVRELSPLFDAAPQVKIYAVA
;
A
#
# COMPACT_ATOMS: atom_id res chain seq x y z
N MET A 1 2.05 12.64 -33.83
CA MET A 1 1.60 11.36 -33.27
C MET A 1 2.37 11.03 -32.00
N ILE A 2 1.67 10.75 -30.95
CA ILE A 2 2.30 10.33 -29.70
C ILE A 2 2.83 8.92 -29.89
N ARG A 3 4.11 8.76 -29.65
CA ARG A 3 4.69 7.42 -29.67
C ARG A 3 4.38 6.70 -28.38
N LEU A 4 3.85 5.51 -28.51
CA LEU A 4 3.55 4.68 -27.36
C LEU A 4 4.80 4.42 -26.51
N SER A 5 5.95 4.22 -27.17
CA SER A 5 7.22 4.01 -26.48
C SER A 5 7.65 5.21 -25.64
N ASN A 6 7.40 6.43 -26.09
CA ASN A 6 7.73 7.63 -25.32
C ASN A 6 6.79 7.78 -24.12
N PHE A 7 5.53 7.44 -24.31
CA PHE A 7 4.55 7.47 -23.23
C PHE A 7 4.93 6.46 -22.12
N ILE A 8 5.29 5.25 -22.51
CA ILE A 8 5.70 4.19 -21.58
C ILE A 8 7.01 4.54 -20.89
N LYS A 9 7.95 5.17 -21.59
CA LYS A 9 9.24 5.56 -21.07
C LYS A 9 9.14 6.51 -19.88
N GLY A 10 8.15 7.41 -19.89
CA GLY A 10 7.93 8.34 -18.80
C GLY A 10 7.21 7.73 -17.63
N ALA A 11 6.59 6.58 -17.81
CA ALA A 11 5.81 5.90 -16.78
C ALA A 11 6.56 4.65 -16.32
N LYS A 12 7.09 4.67 -15.09
CA LYS A 12 7.71 3.49 -14.53
C LYS A 12 6.62 2.46 -14.23
N MET A 13 6.77 1.27 -14.76
CA MET A 13 5.80 0.21 -14.55
C MET A 13 5.97 -0.41 -13.17
N THR A 14 4.85 -0.65 -12.50
CA THR A 14 4.84 -1.41 -11.26
C THR A 14 5.20 -2.85 -11.57
N LYS A 15 6.14 -3.41 -10.82
CA LYS A 15 6.62 -4.79 -11.00
C LYS A 15 6.29 -5.72 -9.84
N ALA A 16 5.79 -5.18 -8.76
CA ALA A 16 5.33 -5.97 -7.63
C ALA A 16 4.21 -5.24 -6.92
N PHE A 17 3.31 -6.01 -6.31
CA PHE A 17 2.24 -5.46 -5.48
C PHE A 17 2.30 -6.07 -4.10
N LEU A 18 2.17 -5.20 -3.10
CA LEU A 18 1.96 -5.59 -1.71
C LEU A 18 0.49 -5.35 -1.38
N GLN A 19 -0.20 -6.40 -1.00
CA GLN A 19 -1.61 -6.36 -0.62
C GLN A 19 -1.71 -6.55 0.89
N ILE A 20 -2.26 -5.56 1.58
CA ILE A 20 -2.53 -5.67 3.01
C ILE A 20 -4.04 -5.58 3.20
N THR A 21 -4.65 -6.72 3.48
CA THR A 21 -6.09 -6.80 3.73
C THR A 21 -6.35 -6.57 5.20
N LEU A 22 -7.19 -5.60 5.50
CA LEU A 22 -7.49 -5.15 6.85
C LEU A 22 -8.93 -5.49 7.21
N PHE A 23 -9.12 -6.08 8.38
CA PHE A 23 -10.44 -6.39 8.93
C PHE A 23 -10.78 -5.33 9.97
N VAL A 24 -11.50 -4.30 9.53
CA VAL A 24 -11.80 -3.11 10.33
C VAL A 24 -13.31 -2.98 10.49
N LYS A 25 -13.75 -2.81 11.73
CA LYS A 25 -15.17 -2.56 12.01
C LYS A 25 -15.67 -1.33 11.25
N LYS A 26 -16.92 -1.35 10.84
CA LYS A 26 -17.50 -0.23 10.07
C LYS A 26 -17.35 1.11 10.79
N GLU A 27 -17.53 1.14 12.09
CA GLU A 27 -17.37 2.34 12.91
C GLU A 27 -15.94 2.88 12.94
N ASN A 28 -14.94 2.04 12.63
CA ASN A 28 -13.53 2.42 12.62
C ASN A 28 -13.00 2.72 11.22
N ARG A 29 -13.81 2.54 10.18
CA ARG A 29 -13.33 2.72 8.80
C ARG A 29 -12.95 4.16 8.47
N ALA A 30 -13.68 5.13 8.99
CA ALA A 30 -13.32 6.53 8.79
C ALA A 30 -11.97 6.85 9.42
N ALA A 31 -11.69 6.34 10.63
CA ALA A 31 -10.40 6.51 11.28
C ALA A 31 -9.28 5.82 10.49
N ALA A 32 -9.53 4.62 10.00
CA ALA A 32 -8.55 3.89 9.19
C ALA A 32 -8.24 4.64 7.88
N ALA A 33 -9.25 5.20 7.23
CA ALA A 33 -9.07 5.99 6.01
C ALA A 33 -8.23 7.25 6.27
N ALA A 34 -8.43 7.90 7.42
CA ALA A 34 -7.63 9.06 7.80
C ALA A 34 -6.15 8.69 7.99
N ILE A 35 -5.88 7.54 8.60
CA ILE A 35 -4.51 7.05 8.76
C ILE A 35 -3.89 6.72 7.40
N TYR A 36 -4.63 6.06 6.52
CA TYR A 36 -4.18 5.80 5.16
C TYR A 36 -3.76 7.11 4.46
N THR A 37 -4.61 8.12 4.53
CA THR A 37 -4.33 9.42 3.91
C THR A 37 -3.07 10.07 4.51
N LYS A 38 -2.91 9.99 5.82
CA LYS A 38 -1.75 10.56 6.53
C LYS A 38 -0.43 9.97 6.02
N TYR A 39 -0.41 8.66 5.74
CA TYR A 39 0.83 7.96 5.37
C TYR A 39 1.05 7.78 3.87
N LYS A 40 0.06 8.14 3.05
CA LYS A 40 0.17 7.94 1.60
C LYS A 40 1.34 8.73 1.00
N GLU A 41 1.41 10.02 1.28
CA GLU A 41 2.45 10.87 0.71
C GLU A 41 3.84 10.54 1.25
N PRO A 42 4.04 10.38 2.56
CA PRO A 42 5.33 9.91 3.08
C PRO A 42 5.79 8.58 2.46
N PHE A 43 4.85 7.66 2.23
CA PHE A 43 5.15 6.39 1.56
C PHE A 43 5.70 6.64 0.16
N LEU A 44 4.96 7.42 -0.64
CA LEU A 44 5.34 7.68 -2.04
C LEU A 44 6.65 8.45 -2.16
N LYS A 45 6.95 9.34 -1.21
CA LYS A 45 8.16 10.16 -1.24
C LYS A 45 9.39 9.46 -0.70
N ASN A 46 9.24 8.67 0.36
CA ASN A 46 10.39 8.23 1.16
C ASN A 46 10.70 6.75 1.05
N ILE A 47 9.76 5.93 0.58
CA ILE A 47 9.98 4.48 0.50
C ILE A 47 10.58 4.13 -0.86
N LYS A 48 11.74 3.47 -0.82
CA LYS A 48 12.43 3.04 -2.02
C LYS A 48 11.54 2.14 -2.86
N GLY A 49 11.43 2.47 -4.14
CA GLY A 49 10.66 1.69 -5.09
C GLY A 49 9.15 1.86 -5.02
N ALA A 50 8.64 2.72 -4.14
CA ALA A 50 7.21 2.97 -4.00
C ALA A 50 6.66 3.66 -5.27
N LYS A 51 5.60 3.07 -5.84
CA LYS A 51 4.96 3.56 -7.06
C LYS A 51 3.56 4.07 -6.82
N SER A 52 2.79 3.40 -5.99
CA SER A 52 1.39 3.72 -5.77
C SER A 52 0.94 3.19 -4.43
N LYS A 53 -0.11 3.80 -3.90
CA LYS A 53 -0.76 3.36 -2.69
C LYS A 53 -2.24 3.69 -2.81
N ASP A 54 -3.10 2.68 -2.80
CA ASP A 54 -4.54 2.82 -2.98
C ASP A 54 -5.29 2.12 -1.87
N LEU A 55 -6.39 2.73 -1.44
CA LEU A 55 -7.30 2.13 -0.47
C LEU A 55 -8.48 1.55 -1.22
N LEU A 56 -8.64 0.23 -1.14
CA LEU A 56 -9.73 -0.50 -1.78
C LEU A 56 -10.73 -0.89 -0.71
N VAL A 57 -12.01 -0.60 -0.96
CA VAL A 57 -13.06 -0.76 0.05
C VAL A 57 -14.18 -1.65 -0.48
N ARG A 58 -14.58 -2.62 0.35
CA ARG A 58 -15.80 -3.38 0.15
C ARG A 58 -16.46 -3.62 1.51
N ASP A 59 -17.66 -4.20 1.53
CA ASP A 59 -18.40 -4.39 2.80
C ASP A 59 -17.64 -5.28 3.78
N GLU A 60 -16.99 -6.35 3.28
CA GLU A 60 -16.38 -7.37 4.12
C GLU A 60 -15.02 -6.95 4.68
N ASP A 61 -14.28 -6.14 3.94
CA ASP A 61 -12.93 -5.72 4.35
C ASP A 61 -12.48 -4.49 3.58
N VAL A 62 -11.31 -4.00 3.93
CA VAL A 62 -10.59 -2.99 3.15
C VAL A 62 -9.20 -3.50 2.86
N GLN A 63 -8.59 -3.01 1.79
CA GLN A 63 -7.25 -3.42 1.41
C GLN A 63 -6.43 -2.19 1.04
N VAL A 64 -5.20 -2.14 1.52
CA VAL A 64 -4.23 -1.15 1.01
C VAL A 64 -3.37 -1.86 -0.02
N LEU A 65 -3.45 -1.38 -1.25
CA LEU A 65 -2.68 -1.91 -2.37
C LEU A 65 -1.49 -1.00 -2.65
N HIS A 66 -0.28 -1.55 -2.53
CA HIS A 66 0.95 -0.82 -2.75
C HIS A 66 1.65 -1.33 -3.99
N GLY A 67 2.00 -0.43 -4.89
CA GLY A 67 2.81 -0.77 -6.07
C GLY A 67 4.29 -0.48 -5.82
N PHE A 68 5.17 -1.37 -6.25
CA PHE A 68 6.62 -1.28 -6.07
C PHE A 68 7.37 -1.59 -7.36
N ASP A 69 8.62 -1.14 -7.41
CA ASP A 69 9.56 -1.49 -8.49
C ASP A 69 10.00 -2.95 -8.45
N SER A 70 9.99 -3.57 -7.26
CA SER A 70 10.46 -4.94 -7.09
C SER A 70 9.87 -5.59 -5.84
N VAL A 71 9.94 -6.92 -5.81
CA VAL A 71 9.56 -7.70 -4.61
C VAL A 71 10.48 -7.36 -3.44
N GLU A 72 11.77 -7.14 -3.69
CA GLU A 72 12.73 -6.77 -2.65
C GLU A 72 12.35 -5.46 -1.97
N ASP A 73 11.90 -4.47 -2.76
CA ASP A 73 11.49 -3.18 -2.21
C ASP A 73 10.22 -3.33 -1.34
N ALA A 74 9.29 -4.17 -1.77
CA ALA A 74 8.09 -4.45 -0.99
C ALA A 74 8.44 -5.12 0.35
N ASN A 75 9.35 -6.08 0.33
CA ASN A 75 9.81 -6.73 1.57
C ASN A 75 10.55 -5.77 2.49
N ALA A 76 11.37 -4.89 1.93
CA ALA A 76 12.09 -3.88 2.72
C ALA A 76 11.12 -2.91 3.40
N TYR A 77 10.05 -2.53 2.71
CA TYR A 77 9.04 -1.66 3.30
C TYR A 77 8.43 -2.26 4.56
N LEU A 78 8.15 -3.57 4.57
CA LEU A 78 7.57 -4.25 5.74
C LEU A 78 8.47 -4.19 6.98
N LYS A 79 9.76 -3.90 6.80
CA LYS A 79 10.74 -3.75 7.89
C LYS A 79 11.03 -2.29 8.22
N SER A 80 10.37 -1.34 7.56
CA SER A 80 10.66 0.08 7.72
C SER A 80 9.95 0.69 8.93
N GLU A 81 10.50 1.82 9.41
CA GLU A 81 9.85 2.60 10.48
C GLU A 81 8.50 3.12 10.04
N LEU A 82 8.36 3.49 8.77
CA LEU A 82 7.09 4.02 8.26
C LEU A 82 5.99 2.96 8.36
N PHE A 83 6.27 1.72 7.98
CA PHE A 83 5.33 0.62 8.11
C PHE A 83 4.98 0.37 9.58
N GLU A 84 5.98 0.38 10.45
CA GLU A 84 5.80 0.20 11.88
C GLU A 84 4.86 1.27 12.46
N ASN A 85 5.03 2.52 12.06
CA ASN A 85 4.18 3.61 12.55
C ASN A 85 2.77 3.54 11.97
N ASP A 86 2.63 3.29 10.67
CA ASP A 86 1.35 3.25 9.98
C ASP A 86 0.54 2.02 10.41
N VAL A 87 0.98 0.85 9.98
CA VAL A 87 0.16 -0.35 10.09
C VAL A 87 0.19 -0.91 11.51
N VAL A 88 1.36 -0.99 12.13
CA VAL A 88 1.50 -1.63 13.42
C VAL A 88 0.97 -0.75 14.56
N ARG A 89 1.35 0.52 14.58
CA ARG A 89 0.98 1.40 15.70
C ARG A 89 -0.38 2.05 15.55
N GLU A 90 -0.65 2.64 14.39
CA GLU A 90 -1.87 3.44 14.23
C GLU A 90 -3.05 2.64 13.71
N LEU A 91 -2.84 1.73 12.75
CA LEU A 91 -3.93 0.95 12.19
C LEU A 91 -4.31 -0.27 13.04
N SER A 92 -3.34 -0.98 13.60
CA SER A 92 -3.64 -2.24 14.28
C SER A 92 -4.65 -2.14 15.41
N PRO A 93 -4.71 -1.04 16.20
CA PRO A 93 -5.76 -0.92 17.22
C PRO A 93 -7.18 -0.92 16.65
N LEU A 94 -7.35 -0.67 15.36
CA LEU A 94 -8.65 -0.63 14.70
C LEU A 94 -9.06 -1.97 14.10
N PHE A 95 -8.19 -2.98 14.15
CA PHE A 95 -8.43 -4.29 13.52
C PHE A 95 -9.32 -5.18 14.37
N ASP A 96 -10.21 -5.92 13.70
CA ASP A 96 -10.99 -7.01 14.32
C ASP A 96 -10.23 -8.32 14.29
N ALA A 97 -9.32 -8.47 13.35
CA ALA A 97 -8.55 -9.67 13.14
C ALA A 97 -7.19 -9.30 12.56
N ALA A 98 -6.24 -10.22 12.61
CA ALA A 98 -4.91 -10.01 12.06
C ALA A 98 -5.00 -9.70 10.57
N PRO A 99 -4.21 -8.73 10.07
CA PRO A 99 -4.20 -8.41 8.64
C PRO A 99 -3.59 -9.54 7.82
N GLN A 100 -4.02 -9.62 6.56
CA GLN A 100 -3.42 -10.56 5.62
C GLN A 100 -2.45 -9.79 4.73
N VAL A 101 -1.20 -10.21 4.72
CA VAL A 101 -0.13 -9.56 3.95
C VAL A 101 0.35 -10.49 2.85
N LYS A 102 0.26 -10.02 1.60
CA LYS A 102 0.68 -10.80 0.43
C LYS A 102 1.49 -9.93 -0.52
N ILE A 103 2.55 -10.49 -1.07
CA ILE A 103 3.37 -9.83 -2.08
C ILE A 103 3.32 -10.66 -3.35
N TYR A 104 3.01 -10.00 -4.48
CA TYR A 104 2.98 -10.62 -5.80
C TYR A 104 3.96 -9.91 -6.72
N ALA A 105 4.71 -10.70 -7.48
CA ALA A 105 5.47 -10.17 -8.61
C ALA A 105 4.54 -10.06 -9.81
N VAL A 106 4.73 -9.03 -10.61
CA VAL A 106 4.00 -8.90 -11.88
C VAL A 106 4.72 -9.75 -12.92
N ALA A 107 4.00 -10.67 -13.53
CA ALA A 107 4.55 -11.59 -14.52
C ALA A 107 4.78 -10.89 -15.87
#